data_08fda9661dbb35762aca4c35995eabd1
#
_entry.id   08fda9661dbb35762aca4c35995eabd1
#
_cell.length_a   1.000
_cell.length_b   1.000
_cell.length_c   1.000
_cell.angle_alpha   90.00
_cell.angle_beta   90.00
_cell.angle_gamma   90.00
#
_symmetry.space_group_name_H-M   'P 1'
#
loop_
_entity.id
_entity.type
_entity.pdbx_description
1 polymer ?
#
loop_
_entity_poly.entity_id
_entity_poly.type
_entity_poly.pdbx_seq_one_letter_code
_entity_poly.pdbx_strand_id
1 'polypeptide(L)'
;MKFIDNTDINHYTDFILQNDYCTIFQSPEWTQIKDNWDFKRVGVVDDNNNLLATAQILIRKGMWYLPRGPLLDYNNIELLNYFLENLAKYARKNKAKLVKIDIPKPLNNERLEAFNKESENLVDKNILNAFKSNKFSHRGLTMKMSDTIQPRFNAVTMLEDFPEKLPKHTKRLLKDVDKRFVEVRQVEIDKLDDLMFVLECTENRKNISLRNRDYFKKLMELYKERALVYIAYLDIANALAKTREKQETLEQEILKLGENMHKKRKTLEDQFNSTKKLIEFFESFNSTQEEILCGVISIAYGKNAEMLYAGMNDKFSKIPAQYKTYVDSMLKMKELGCTTASMGGIEGDLNDSLLAFKSNFAPNIVEYYGEFDLVISHTFNLMYNYGLPLRRKILKLIKR
;
A
#
# COMPACT_ATOMS: atom_id res chain seq x y z
N MET A 1 -20.45 21.41 -21.35
CA MET A 1 -19.33 21.16 -20.41
C MET A 1 -18.49 22.42 -20.21
N LYS A 2 -18.08 22.71 -18.98
CA LYS A 2 -17.24 23.86 -18.62
C LYS A 2 -16.08 23.41 -17.74
N PHE A 3 -14.83 23.82 -18.10
CA PHE A 3 -13.65 23.60 -17.27
C PHE A 3 -13.58 24.64 -16.16
N ILE A 4 -13.36 24.21 -14.92
CA ILE A 4 -13.21 25.06 -13.74
C ILE A 4 -11.83 24.84 -13.11
N ASP A 5 -11.20 25.94 -12.68
CA ASP A 5 -9.83 25.94 -12.13
C ASP A 5 -9.77 26.07 -10.61
N ASN A 6 -10.94 26.03 -9.96
CA ASN A 6 -11.11 25.96 -8.52
C ASN A 6 -12.41 25.19 -8.22
N THR A 7 -12.27 23.91 -7.87
CA THR A 7 -13.41 23.08 -7.48
C THR A 7 -13.69 23.28 -5.99
N ASP A 8 -14.95 23.56 -5.64
CA ASP A 8 -15.40 23.59 -4.25
C ASP A 8 -14.99 22.29 -3.52
N ILE A 9 -14.50 22.42 -2.29
CA ILE A 9 -13.91 21.30 -1.55
C ILE A 9 -14.93 20.21 -1.22
N ASN A 10 -16.19 20.57 -0.96
CA ASN A 10 -17.21 19.59 -0.60
C ASN A 10 -17.65 18.83 -1.87
N HIS A 11 -17.94 19.54 -2.96
CA HIS A 11 -18.26 18.91 -4.25
C HIS A 11 -17.10 18.03 -4.74
N TYR A 12 -15.86 18.49 -4.56
CA TYR A 12 -14.66 17.69 -4.88
C TYR A 12 -14.64 16.39 -4.07
N THR A 13 -14.78 16.49 -2.74
CA THR A 13 -14.71 15.35 -1.83
C THR A 13 -15.83 14.34 -2.10
N ASP A 14 -17.05 14.81 -2.28
CA ASP A 14 -18.20 13.94 -2.58
C ASP A 14 -17.99 13.19 -3.90
N PHE A 15 -17.52 13.88 -4.94
CA PHE A 15 -17.23 13.25 -6.24
C PHE A 15 -16.15 12.17 -6.15
N ILE A 16 -15.02 12.46 -5.48
CA ILE A 16 -13.93 11.50 -5.40
C ILE A 16 -14.27 10.27 -4.55
N LEU A 17 -15.05 10.43 -3.48
CA LEU A 17 -15.47 9.30 -2.63
C LEU A 17 -16.46 8.36 -3.34
N GLN A 18 -17.27 8.87 -4.27
CA GLN A 18 -18.21 8.08 -5.07
C GLN A 18 -17.54 7.44 -6.30
N ASN A 19 -16.38 7.94 -6.73
CA ASN A 19 -15.69 7.45 -7.92
C ASN A 19 -15.04 6.08 -7.66
N ASP A 20 -15.15 5.16 -8.60
CA ASP A 20 -14.56 3.82 -8.48
C ASP A 20 -13.03 3.84 -8.44
N TYR A 21 -12.41 4.87 -9.00
CA TYR A 21 -10.96 5.12 -8.94
C TYR A 21 -10.54 5.99 -7.75
N CYS A 22 -11.38 6.09 -6.71
CA CYS A 22 -11.05 6.82 -5.49
C CYS A 22 -9.69 6.39 -4.94
N THR A 23 -8.87 7.36 -4.55
CA THR A 23 -7.54 7.09 -4.04
C THR A 23 -7.10 8.16 -3.05
N ILE A 24 -6.29 7.78 -2.06
CA ILE A 24 -5.70 8.73 -1.10
C ILE A 24 -4.87 9.81 -1.80
N PHE A 25 -4.28 9.51 -2.96
CA PHE A 25 -3.43 10.47 -3.70
C PHE A 25 -4.20 11.64 -4.29
N GLN A 26 -5.52 11.48 -4.42
CA GLN A 26 -6.45 12.55 -4.82
C GLN A 26 -7.24 13.10 -3.63
N SER A 27 -7.02 12.63 -2.41
CA SER A 27 -7.71 13.17 -1.23
C SER A 27 -7.26 14.59 -0.87
N PRO A 28 -8.12 15.42 -0.29
CA PRO A 28 -7.74 16.75 0.20
C PRO A 28 -6.62 16.70 1.24
N GLU A 29 -6.62 15.69 2.10
CA GLU A 29 -5.62 15.45 3.14
C GLU A 29 -4.23 15.23 2.57
N TRP A 30 -4.13 14.60 1.37
CA TRP A 30 -2.86 14.34 0.73
C TRP A 30 -2.07 15.60 0.40
N THR A 31 -2.73 16.71 0.08
CA THR A 31 -2.04 17.99 -0.13
C THR A 31 -1.40 18.53 1.13
N GLN A 32 -2.03 18.28 2.28
CA GLN A 32 -1.48 18.69 3.57
C GLN A 32 -0.30 17.80 3.98
N ILE A 33 -0.31 16.51 3.61
CA ILE A 33 0.85 15.60 3.77
C ILE A 33 2.03 16.04 2.91
N LYS A 34 1.75 16.58 1.73
CA LYS A 34 2.76 17.10 0.79
C LYS A 34 3.01 18.61 0.98
N ASP A 35 3.21 19.03 2.20
CA ASP A 35 3.33 20.43 2.62
C ASP A 35 4.45 21.24 1.93
N ASN A 36 5.40 20.57 1.29
CA ASN A 36 6.45 21.19 0.47
C ASN A 36 6.10 21.25 -1.04
N TRP A 37 4.82 21.01 -1.38
CA TRP A 37 4.24 21.17 -2.70
C TRP A 37 3.06 22.13 -2.63
N ASP A 38 2.96 23.03 -3.59
CA ASP A 38 1.72 23.74 -3.85
C ASP A 38 0.71 22.81 -4.51
N PHE A 39 -0.55 23.19 -4.54
CA PHE A 39 -1.57 22.37 -5.19
C PHE A 39 -2.65 23.22 -5.88
N LYS A 40 -3.36 22.60 -6.81
CA LYS A 40 -4.58 23.11 -7.45
C LYS A 40 -5.58 21.97 -7.58
N ARG A 41 -6.87 22.33 -7.57
CA ARG A 41 -7.96 21.40 -7.91
C ARG A 41 -8.70 21.95 -9.10
N VAL A 42 -8.79 21.14 -10.16
CA VAL A 42 -9.48 21.50 -11.40
C VAL A 42 -10.59 20.50 -11.67
N GLY A 43 -11.59 20.90 -12.43
CA GLY A 43 -12.69 20.01 -12.77
C GLY A 43 -13.35 20.35 -14.09
N VAL A 44 -14.26 19.50 -14.52
CA VAL A 44 -15.20 19.74 -15.61
C VAL A 44 -16.60 19.55 -15.05
N VAL A 45 -17.46 20.53 -15.29
CA VAL A 45 -18.86 20.50 -14.88
C VAL A 45 -19.78 20.50 -16.11
N ASP A 46 -20.99 19.96 -15.92
CA ASP A 46 -22.09 20.07 -16.88
C ASP A 46 -22.80 21.44 -16.81
N ASP A 47 -23.86 21.60 -17.57
CA ASP A 47 -24.64 22.83 -17.61
C ASP A 47 -25.45 23.08 -16.32
N ASN A 48 -25.65 22.06 -15.51
CA ASN A 48 -26.29 22.11 -14.19
C ASN A 48 -25.26 22.28 -13.04
N ASN A 49 -23.98 22.48 -13.37
CA ASN A 49 -22.85 22.60 -12.45
C ASN A 49 -22.52 21.31 -11.67
N ASN A 50 -22.96 20.13 -12.16
CA ASN A 50 -22.54 18.84 -11.61
C ASN A 50 -21.14 18.51 -12.09
N LEU A 51 -20.30 18.03 -11.19
CA LEU A 51 -18.92 17.64 -11.50
C LEU A 51 -18.90 16.34 -12.32
N LEU A 52 -18.28 16.36 -13.49
CA LEU A 52 -18.08 15.23 -14.41
C LEU A 52 -16.68 14.63 -14.32
N ALA A 53 -15.69 15.48 -14.06
CA ALA A 53 -14.30 15.11 -13.94
C ALA A 53 -13.60 16.03 -12.94
N THR A 54 -12.59 15.50 -12.22
CA THR A 54 -11.76 16.34 -11.35
C THR A 54 -10.35 15.79 -11.22
N ALA A 55 -9.41 16.68 -10.86
CA ALA A 55 -8.06 16.28 -10.46
C ALA A 55 -7.48 17.25 -9.43
N GLN A 56 -6.77 16.67 -8.46
CA GLN A 56 -5.83 17.37 -7.60
C GLN A 56 -4.44 17.33 -8.22
N ILE A 57 -3.84 18.48 -8.37
CA ILE A 57 -2.55 18.69 -9.03
C ILE A 57 -1.55 19.11 -7.95
N LEU A 58 -0.49 18.35 -7.77
CA LEU A 58 0.64 18.74 -6.93
C LEU A 58 1.65 19.51 -7.76
N ILE A 59 2.12 20.66 -7.25
CA ILE A 59 2.97 21.58 -7.99
C ILE A 59 4.29 21.81 -7.25
N ARG A 60 5.41 21.59 -7.95
CA ARG A 60 6.73 21.88 -7.39
C ARG A 60 7.71 22.32 -8.46
N LYS A 61 8.28 23.52 -8.31
CA LYS A 61 9.33 24.07 -9.21
C LYS A 61 8.98 24.03 -10.68
N GLY A 62 7.69 24.18 -11.03
CA GLY A 62 7.19 24.14 -12.40
C GLY A 62 6.77 22.75 -12.90
N MET A 63 6.99 21.69 -12.15
CA MET A 63 6.38 20.40 -12.39
C MET A 63 4.97 20.36 -11.79
N TRP A 64 4.01 19.96 -12.59
CA TRP A 64 2.64 19.66 -12.20
C TRP A 64 2.44 18.17 -12.27
N TYR A 65 1.98 17.58 -11.18
CA TYR A 65 1.79 16.13 -11.08
C TYR A 65 0.38 15.78 -10.62
N LEU A 66 -0.30 14.96 -11.41
CA LEU A 66 -1.62 14.42 -11.11
C LEU A 66 -1.46 12.95 -10.68
N PRO A 67 -1.24 12.68 -9.38
CA PRO A 67 -1.07 11.30 -8.89
C PRO A 67 -2.39 10.54 -8.95
N ARG A 68 -2.43 9.44 -9.71
CA ARG A 68 -3.64 8.63 -9.89
C ARG A 68 -4.87 9.48 -10.22
N GLY A 69 -4.72 10.37 -11.20
CA GLY A 69 -5.77 11.27 -11.69
C GLY A 69 -5.61 11.56 -13.18
N PRO A 70 -6.59 12.23 -13.82
CA PRO A 70 -7.85 12.71 -13.25
C PRO A 70 -8.82 11.59 -12.87
N LEU A 71 -9.79 11.90 -12.01
CA LEU A 71 -10.93 11.03 -11.72
C LEU A 71 -12.07 11.41 -12.66
N LEU A 72 -12.48 10.50 -13.53
CA LEU A 72 -13.55 10.65 -14.51
C LEU A 72 -13.97 9.28 -15.04
N ASP A 73 -15.06 9.22 -15.82
CA ASP A 73 -15.38 8.03 -16.61
C ASP A 73 -14.47 7.94 -17.84
N TYR A 74 -13.53 7.02 -17.82
CA TYR A 74 -12.59 6.77 -18.92
C TYR A 74 -13.22 6.13 -20.15
N ASN A 75 -14.47 5.68 -20.11
CA ASN A 75 -15.21 5.23 -21.28
C ASN A 75 -15.78 6.43 -22.05
N ASN A 76 -15.93 7.59 -21.40
CA ASN A 76 -16.33 8.84 -22.03
C ASN A 76 -15.09 9.56 -22.62
N ILE A 77 -14.73 9.18 -23.84
CA ILE A 77 -13.54 9.72 -24.53
C ILE A 77 -13.70 11.22 -24.85
N GLU A 78 -14.92 11.70 -25.08
CA GLU A 78 -15.19 13.13 -25.27
C GLU A 78 -14.85 13.93 -24.02
N LEU A 79 -15.29 13.47 -22.85
CA LEU A 79 -14.96 14.09 -21.57
C LEU A 79 -13.46 14.07 -21.30
N LEU A 80 -12.79 12.94 -21.56
CA LEU A 80 -11.34 12.82 -21.40
C LEU A 80 -10.60 13.82 -22.30
N ASN A 81 -10.96 13.91 -23.59
CA ASN A 81 -10.38 14.88 -24.52
C ASN A 81 -10.60 16.33 -24.05
N TYR A 82 -11.82 16.66 -23.65
CA TYR A 82 -12.17 17.99 -23.15
C TYR A 82 -11.34 18.36 -21.91
N PHE A 83 -11.22 17.41 -20.95
CA PHE A 83 -10.40 17.63 -19.76
C PHE A 83 -8.92 17.87 -20.11
N LEU A 84 -8.32 17.00 -20.94
CA LEU A 84 -6.90 17.07 -21.30
C LEU A 84 -6.58 18.35 -22.10
N GLU A 85 -7.43 18.75 -23.04
CA GLU A 85 -7.27 19.97 -23.81
C GLU A 85 -7.25 21.21 -22.90
N ASN A 86 -8.23 21.32 -22.01
CA ASN A 86 -8.35 22.46 -21.10
C ASN A 86 -7.27 22.46 -20.02
N LEU A 87 -6.88 21.27 -19.49
CA LEU A 87 -5.73 21.14 -18.59
C LEU A 87 -4.44 21.63 -19.27
N ALA A 88 -4.20 21.25 -20.53
CA ALA A 88 -3.02 21.69 -21.27
C ALA A 88 -2.99 23.21 -21.48
N LYS A 89 -4.13 23.84 -21.83
CA LYS A 89 -4.28 25.28 -21.92
C LYS A 89 -4.03 25.97 -20.58
N TYR A 90 -4.64 25.45 -19.53
CA TYR A 90 -4.52 25.95 -18.16
C TYR A 90 -3.09 25.88 -17.63
N ALA A 91 -2.41 24.76 -17.85
CA ALA A 91 -1.03 24.56 -17.45
C ALA A 91 -0.07 25.55 -18.12
N ARG A 92 -0.24 25.77 -19.46
CA ARG A 92 0.56 26.77 -20.20
C ARG A 92 0.32 28.19 -19.70
N LYS A 93 -0.95 28.58 -19.48
CA LYS A 93 -1.33 29.91 -18.94
C LYS A 93 -0.70 30.14 -17.56
N ASN A 94 -0.61 29.12 -16.74
CA ASN A 94 -0.04 29.17 -15.39
C ASN A 94 1.46 28.84 -15.34
N LYS A 95 2.18 28.90 -16.48
CA LYS A 95 3.63 28.74 -16.58
C LYS A 95 4.17 27.41 -16.06
N ALA A 96 3.37 26.33 -16.15
CA ALA A 96 3.89 24.98 -15.92
C ALA A 96 5.01 24.68 -16.92
N LYS A 97 5.99 23.89 -16.51
CA LYS A 97 7.12 23.47 -17.37
C LYS A 97 6.97 22.03 -17.85
N LEU A 98 6.36 21.20 -17.03
CA LEU A 98 6.07 19.79 -17.29
C LEU A 98 4.78 19.44 -16.55
N VAL A 99 3.82 18.80 -17.23
CA VAL A 99 2.66 18.17 -16.58
C VAL A 99 2.84 16.66 -16.70
N LYS A 100 2.78 15.97 -15.58
CA LYS A 100 2.89 14.51 -15.50
C LYS A 100 1.61 13.94 -14.93
N ILE A 101 1.06 12.94 -15.60
CA ILE A 101 -0.21 12.27 -15.24
C ILE A 101 0.05 10.77 -15.13
N ASP A 102 -0.40 10.13 -14.07
CA ASP A 102 -0.59 8.69 -14.02
C ASP A 102 -2.07 8.38 -13.75
N ILE A 103 -2.74 7.78 -14.73
CA ILE A 103 -4.18 7.56 -14.63
C ILE A 103 -4.51 6.37 -13.70
N PRO A 104 -5.63 6.45 -12.94
CA PRO A 104 -6.02 5.40 -12.01
C PRO A 104 -6.71 4.21 -12.68
N LYS A 105 -7.15 4.35 -13.95
CA LYS A 105 -7.78 3.25 -14.69
C LYS A 105 -6.78 2.11 -14.87
N PRO A 106 -7.10 0.89 -14.42
CA PRO A 106 -6.27 -0.28 -14.70
C PRO A 106 -6.21 -0.58 -16.19
N LEU A 107 -5.05 -1.00 -16.67
CA LEU A 107 -4.88 -1.66 -17.95
C LEU A 107 -5.28 -3.12 -17.84
N ASN A 108 -4.83 -3.79 -16.77
CA ASN A 108 -5.17 -5.15 -16.42
C ASN A 108 -5.42 -5.27 -14.90
N ASN A 109 -6.34 -6.15 -14.50
CA ASN A 109 -6.66 -6.44 -13.10
C ASN A 109 -7.11 -7.89 -12.98
N GLU A 110 -6.14 -8.78 -12.78
CA GLU A 110 -6.39 -10.22 -12.72
C GLU A 110 -5.71 -10.85 -11.51
N ARG A 111 -6.25 -12.01 -11.08
CA ARG A 111 -5.60 -12.85 -10.10
C ARG A 111 -4.18 -13.19 -10.51
N LEU A 112 -3.25 -13.23 -9.54
CA LEU A 112 -1.84 -13.53 -9.79
C LEU A 112 -1.65 -14.81 -10.64
N GLU A 113 -2.44 -15.84 -10.38
CA GLU A 113 -2.34 -17.13 -11.06
C GLU A 113 -2.81 -17.08 -12.54
N ALA A 114 -3.68 -16.12 -12.87
CA ALA A 114 -4.24 -15.92 -14.21
C ALA A 114 -3.60 -14.76 -14.97
N PHE A 115 -2.74 -13.98 -14.30
CA PHE A 115 -2.20 -12.75 -14.85
C PHE A 115 -1.34 -13.02 -16.09
N ASN A 116 -1.79 -12.47 -17.23
CA ASN A 116 -1.06 -12.52 -18.50
C ASN A 116 -0.23 -11.23 -18.67
N LYS A 117 1.05 -11.40 -19.02
CA LYS A 117 1.99 -10.29 -19.23
C LYS A 117 1.87 -9.60 -20.60
N GLU A 118 1.00 -10.07 -21.49
CA GLU A 118 0.78 -9.49 -22.83
C GLU A 118 -0.12 -8.25 -22.79
N SER A 119 0.27 -7.29 -21.96
CA SER A 119 -0.51 -6.08 -21.67
C SER A 119 -0.70 -5.16 -22.88
N GLU A 120 0.18 -5.24 -23.87
CA GLU A 120 0.11 -4.40 -25.09
C GLU A 120 -1.22 -4.56 -25.82
N ASN A 121 -1.77 -5.79 -25.81
CA ASN A 121 -3.04 -6.12 -26.45
C ASN A 121 -4.26 -5.56 -25.69
N LEU A 122 -4.11 -5.18 -24.42
CA LEU A 122 -5.16 -4.66 -23.57
C LEU A 122 -5.27 -3.12 -23.60
N VAL A 123 -4.31 -2.46 -24.26
CA VAL A 123 -4.25 -1.01 -24.31
C VAL A 123 -5.43 -0.44 -25.10
N ASP A 124 -6.27 0.36 -24.45
CA ASP A 124 -7.32 1.11 -25.15
C ASP A 124 -6.70 2.24 -25.99
N LYS A 125 -6.72 2.04 -27.32
CA LYS A 125 -6.17 2.99 -28.28
C LYS A 125 -6.87 4.34 -28.24
N ASN A 126 -8.15 4.40 -27.84
CA ASN A 126 -8.88 5.67 -27.74
C ASN A 126 -8.32 6.53 -26.62
N ILE A 127 -7.99 5.92 -25.48
CA ILE A 127 -7.32 6.63 -24.37
C ILE A 127 -5.95 7.16 -24.82
N LEU A 128 -5.10 6.31 -25.44
CA LEU A 128 -3.80 6.76 -25.95
C LEU A 128 -3.93 7.89 -26.97
N ASN A 129 -4.91 7.78 -27.87
CA ASN A 129 -5.16 8.80 -28.90
C ASN A 129 -5.65 10.12 -28.26
N ALA A 130 -6.51 10.08 -27.23
CA ALA A 130 -6.94 11.26 -26.50
C ALA A 130 -5.75 12.01 -25.88
N PHE A 131 -4.84 11.29 -25.22
CA PHE A 131 -3.61 11.89 -24.68
C PHE A 131 -2.73 12.47 -25.79
N LYS A 132 -2.47 11.69 -26.84
CA LYS A 132 -1.61 12.10 -27.98
C LYS A 132 -2.16 13.34 -28.70
N SER A 133 -3.47 13.40 -28.97
CA SER A 133 -4.13 14.53 -29.62
C SER A 133 -3.97 15.82 -28.82
N ASN A 134 -3.93 15.70 -27.49
CA ASN A 134 -3.72 16.83 -26.57
C ASN A 134 -2.24 17.07 -26.22
N LYS A 135 -1.31 16.49 -27.00
CA LYS A 135 0.16 16.70 -26.91
C LYS A 135 0.79 16.07 -25.65
N PHE A 136 0.11 15.13 -24.99
CA PHE A 136 0.72 14.29 -23.96
C PHE A 136 1.41 13.09 -24.62
N SER A 137 2.64 12.82 -24.23
CA SER A 137 3.40 11.65 -24.67
C SER A 137 3.33 10.55 -23.61
N HIS A 138 2.94 9.35 -24.02
CA HIS A 138 3.00 8.16 -23.16
C HIS A 138 4.46 7.74 -22.94
N ARG A 139 4.82 7.43 -21.70
CA ARG A 139 6.20 7.05 -21.32
C ARG A 139 6.53 5.58 -21.59
N GLY A 140 5.58 4.84 -22.16
CA GLY A 140 5.70 3.41 -22.43
C GLY A 140 5.25 2.52 -21.26
N LEU A 141 5.13 1.25 -21.54
CA LEU A 141 4.75 0.22 -20.58
C LEU A 141 6.00 -0.29 -19.84
N THR A 142 6.52 0.55 -18.94
CA THR A 142 7.73 0.23 -18.16
C THR A 142 7.51 -0.90 -17.17
N MET A 143 8.56 -1.67 -16.87
CA MET A 143 8.47 -2.87 -16.02
C MET A 143 9.03 -2.65 -14.61
N LYS A 144 9.95 -1.70 -14.43
CA LYS A 144 10.56 -1.45 -13.12
C LYS A 144 9.75 -0.47 -12.31
N MET A 145 9.58 -0.72 -11.02
CA MET A 145 8.95 0.23 -10.08
C MET A 145 9.63 1.60 -10.09
N SER A 146 10.93 1.64 -10.31
CA SER A 146 11.72 2.88 -10.32
C SER A 146 11.52 3.77 -11.55
N ASP A 147 10.86 3.27 -12.60
CA ASP A 147 10.72 3.99 -13.87
C ASP A 147 9.61 5.05 -13.84
N THR A 148 8.69 4.93 -12.88
CA THR A 148 7.52 5.82 -12.70
C THR A 148 7.46 6.36 -11.27
N ILE A 149 6.73 7.45 -11.06
CA ILE A 149 6.53 8.01 -9.71
C ILE A 149 5.65 7.10 -8.88
N GLN A 150 4.53 6.63 -9.44
CA GLN A 150 3.70 5.58 -8.85
C GLN A 150 4.00 4.27 -9.58
N PRO A 151 4.15 3.16 -8.85
CA PRO A 151 4.40 1.85 -9.46
C PRO A 151 3.33 1.50 -10.50
N ARG A 152 3.75 1.00 -11.64
CA ARG A 152 2.84 0.58 -12.71
C ARG A 152 2.12 -0.73 -12.38
N PHE A 153 2.74 -1.59 -11.58
CA PHE A 153 2.17 -2.85 -11.09
C PHE A 153 1.98 -2.79 -9.58
N ASN A 154 0.79 -3.10 -9.12
CA ASN A 154 0.46 -3.19 -7.69
C ASN A 154 -0.14 -4.55 -7.36
N ALA A 155 0.15 -5.06 -6.17
CA ALA A 155 -0.55 -6.20 -5.60
C ALA A 155 -1.75 -5.70 -4.78
N VAL A 156 -2.96 -6.08 -5.17
CA VAL A 156 -4.21 -5.58 -4.58
C VAL A 156 -5.09 -6.74 -4.15
N THR A 157 -5.39 -6.85 -2.86
CA THR A 157 -6.31 -7.86 -2.34
C THR A 157 -7.74 -7.38 -2.50
N MET A 158 -8.59 -8.19 -3.11
CA MET A 158 -10.03 -7.97 -3.17
C MET A 158 -10.66 -8.40 -1.85
N LEU A 159 -11.37 -7.47 -1.16
CA LEU A 159 -11.85 -7.68 0.19
C LEU A 159 -13.23 -8.36 0.27
N GLU A 160 -13.94 -8.51 -0.86
CA GLU A 160 -15.26 -9.16 -0.89
C GLU A 160 -15.20 -10.57 -0.28
N ASP A 161 -14.28 -11.41 -0.77
CA ASP A 161 -14.11 -12.79 -0.34
C ASP A 161 -12.96 -12.96 0.68
N PHE A 162 -12.55 -11.89 1.33
CA PHE A 162 -11.49 -11.93 2.33
C PHE A 162 -12.10 -12.11 3.73
N PRO A 163 -11.57 -12.98 4.61
CA PRO A 163 -10.31 -13.73 4.51
C PRO A 163 -10.45 -15.16 3.94
N GLU A 164 -11.64 -15.54 3.43
CA GLU A 164 -11.98 -16.92 3.03
C GLU A 164 -11.04 -17.45 1.95
N LYS A 165 -10.67 -16.59 0.98
CA LYS A 165 -9.79 -16.94 -0.14
C LYS A 165 -8.28 -16.92 0.18
N LEU A 166 -7.91 -16.68 1.44
CA LEU A 166 -6.50 -16.78 1.84
C LEU A 166 -5.93 -18.17 1.55
N PRO A 167 -4.67 -18.26 1.05
CA PRO A 167 -4.00 -19.53 0.82
C PRO A 167 -3.92 -20.39 2.09
N LYS A 168 -3.95 -21.72 1.92
CA LYS A 168 -3.81 -22.66 3.05
C LYS A 168 -2.52 -22.41 3.85
N HIS A 169 -1.44 -22.04 3.17
CA HIS A 169 -0.18 -21.68 3.82
C HIS A 169 -0.36 -20.51 4.78
N THR A 170 -0.98 -19.41 4.33
CA THR A 170 -1.24 -18.21 5.15
C THR A 170 -2.12 -18.56 6.35
N LYS A 171 -3.21 -19.31 6.14
CA LYS A 171 -4.08 -19.78 7.25
C LYS A 171 -3.31 -20.59 8.29
N ARG A 172 -2.30 -21.37 7.88
CA ARG A 172 -1.42 -22.09 8.80
C ARG A 172 -0.49 -21.15 9.57
N LEU A 173 0.07 -20.13 8.89
CA LEU A 173 0.92 -19.12 9.55
C LEU A 173 0.13 -18.32 10.60
N LEU A 174 -1.11 -17.92 10.30
CA LEU A 174 -1.97 -17.24 11.28
C LEU A 174 -2.18 -18.09 12.55
N LYS A 175 -2.47 -19.39 12.38
CA LYS A 175 -2.58 -20.33 13.51
C LYS A 175 -1.26 -20.48 14.28
N ASP A 176 -0.11 -20.38 13.61
CA ASP A 176 1.20 -20.42 14.28
C ASP A 176 1.45 -19.14 15.11
N VAL A 177 1.05 -17.99 14.59
CA VAL A 177 1.08 -16.71 15.32
C VAL A 177 0.24 -16.77 16.60
N ASP A 178 -0.99 -17.28 16.50
CA ASP A 178 -1.88 -17.42 17.66
C ASP A 178 -1.31 -18.42 18.72
N LYS A 179 -0.70 -19.52 18.27
CA LYS A 179 -0.04 -20.50 19.15
C LYS A 179 1.18 -19.93 19.89
N ARG A 180 1.77 -18.85 19.35
CA ARG A 180 2.92 -18.16 19.97
C ARG A 180 2.48 -17.00 20.87
N PHE A 181 1.18 -16.84 21.12
CA PHE A 181 0.61 -15.79 21.96
C PHE A 181 0.94 -14.36 21.48
N VAL A 182 1.17 -14.20 20.18
CA VAL A 182 1.37 -12.86 19.59
C VAL A 182 0.03 -12.13 19.57
N GLU A 183 0.00 -10.95 20.12
CA GLU A 183 -1.16 -10.06 20.11
C GLU A 183 -0.97 -8.98 19.06
N VAL A 184 -1.96 -8.81 18.18
CA VAL A 184 -2.00 -7.70 17.20
C VAL A 184 -3.03 -6.69 17.67
N ARG A 185 -2.59 -5.44 17.85
CA ARG A 185 -3.44 -4.34 18.34
C ARG A 185 -3.52 -3.25 17.28
N GLN A 186 -4.71 -2.71 17.07
CA GLN A 186 -4.86 -1.41 16.46
C GLN A 186 -4.43 -0.37 17.50
N VAL A 187 -3.56 0.55 17.09
CA VAL A 187 -2.98 1.55 18.01
C VAL A 187 -3.26 2.96 17.53
N GLU A 188 -3.33 3.87 18.51
CA GLU A 188 -3.53 5.28 18.29
C GLU A 188 -2.19 6.05 18.30
N ILE A 189 -2.27 7.36 18.19
CA ILE A 189 -1.11 8.26 18.02
C ILE A 189 -0.14 8.23 19.21
N ASP A 190 -0.60 7.88 20.40
CA ASP A 190 0.21 7.71 21.61
C ASP A 190 1.21 6.56 21.49
N LYS A 191 0.93 5.57 20.58
CA LYS A 191 1.78 4.45 20.27
C LYS A 191 2.54 4.60 18.94
N LEU A 192 2.63 5.83 18.40
CA LEU A 192 3.36 6.11 17.17
C LEU A 192 4.83 5.69 17.26
N ASP A 193 5.44 5.79 18.45
CA ASP A 193 6.85 5.43 18.63
C ASP A 193 7.11 3.91 18.45
N ASP A 194 6.11 3.06 18.73
CA ASP A 194 6.18 1.63 18.47
C ASP A 194 6.21 1.33 16.96
N LEU A 195 5.42 2.09 16.16
CA LEU A 195 5.49 2.02 14.70
C LEU A 195 6.86 2.51 14.20
N MET A 196 7.34 3.64 14.71
CA MET A 196 8.63 4.20 14.30
C MET A 196 9.77 3.21 14.57
N PHE A 197 9.76 2.53 15.72
CA PHE A 197 10.75 1.51 16.05
C PHE A 197 10.86 0.41 14.99
N VAL A 198 9.75 -0.20 14.57
CA VAL A 198 9.79 -1.28 13.55
C VAL A 198 10.12 -0.77 12.14
N LEU A 199 9.76 0.49 11.84
CA LEU A 199 10.17 1.12 10.58
C LEU A 199 11.67 1.38 10.57
N GLU A 200 12.26 1.85 11.65
CA GLU A 200 13.71 2.06 11.81
C GLU A 200 14.49 0.74 11.68
N CYS A 201 14.03 -0.34 12.31
CA CYS A 201 14.59 -1.67 12.10
C CYS A 201 14.65 -2.03 10.61
N THR A 202 13.59 -1.74 9.86
CA THR A 202 13.52 -2.00 8.43
C THR A 202 14.42 -1.07 7.60
N GLU A 203 14.54 0.22 7.96
CA GLU A 203 15.47 1.16 7.34
C GLU A 203 16.91 0.67 7.46
N ASN A 204 17.30 0.30 8.66
CA ASN A 204 18.66 -0.18 8.96
C ASN A 204 18.97 -1.47 8.16
N ARG A 205 18.08 -2.44 8.17
CA ARG A 205 18.24 -3.70 7.45
C ARG A 205 18.35 -3.53 5.94
N LYS A 206 17.49 -2.68 5.35
CA LYS A 206 17.43 -2.49 3.89
C LYS A 206 18.32 -1.37 3.39
N ASN A 207 18.99 -0.64 4.27
CA ASN A 207 19.77 0.55 3.97
C ASN A 207 18.99 1.57 3.11
N ILE A 208 17.78 1.86 3.53
CA ILE A 208 16.87 2.83 2.90
C ILE A 208 16.52 3.93 3.91
N SER A 209 15.98 5.04 3.45
CA SER A 209 15.41 6.07 4.31
C SER A 209 13.91 6.19 4.04
N LEU A 210 13.10 6.00 5.06
CA LEU A 210 11.66 6.19 5.04
C LEU A 210 11.31 7.64 5.41
N ARG A 211 10.12 7.87 5.91
CA ARG A 211 9.65 9.17 6.38
C ARG A 211 9.93 9.33 7.87
N ASN A 212 10.04 10.59 8.31
CA ASN A 212 10.24 10.91 9.73
C ASN A 212 8.92 10.76 10.54
N ARG A 213 9.04 10.81 11.85
CA ARG A 213 7.94 10.71 12.80
C ARG A 213 6.81 11.71 12.53
N ASP A 214 7.15 12.96 12.21
CA ASP A 214 6.16 14.01 11.96
C ASP A 214 5.28 13.71 10.74
N TYR A 215 5.83 13.06 9.72
CA TYR A 215 5.05 12.60 8.57
C TYR A 215 3.98 11.58 8.97
N PHE A 216 4.33 10.58 9.79
CA PHE A 216 3.39 9.57 10.25
C PHE A 216 2.36 10.14 11.23
N LYS A 217 2.81 11.03 12.14
CA LYS A 217 1.93 11.77 13.03
C LYS A 217 0.87 12.52 12.21
N LYS A 218 1.29 13.26 11.21
CA LYS A 218 0.42 14.03 10.31
C LYS A 218 -0.55 13.14 9.54
N LEU A 219 -0.11 11.95 9.07
CA LEU A 219 -1.01 10.97 8.47
C LEU A 219 -2.13 10.56 9.43
N MET A 220 -1.79 10.21 10.67
CA MET A 220 -2.78 9.79 11.67
C MET A 220 -3.73 10.93 12.04
N GLU A 221 -3.22 12.15 12.24
CA GLU A 221 -4.03 13.32 12.57
C GLU A 221 -5.03 13.71 11.47
N LEU A 222 -4.62 13.63 10.20
CA LEU A 222 -5.45 14.05 9.08
C LEU A 222 -6.48 12.99 8.67
N TYR A 223 -6.09 11.72 8.67
CA TYR A 223 -7.00 10.64 8.27
C TYR A 223 -7.80 10.05 9.43
N LYS A 224 -7.41 10.33 10.69
CA LYS A 224 -8.11 9.92 11.93
C LYS A 224 -8.45 8.42 11.93
N GLU A 225 -9.70 8.05 12.13
CA GLU A 225 -10.20 6.66 12.13
C GLU A 225 -9.95 5.90 10.80
N ARG A 226 -9.63 6.62 9.73
CA ARG A 226 -9.24 6.04 8.44
C ARG A 226 -7.75 5.69 8.37
N ALA A 227 -6.94 6.18 9.31
CA ALA A 227 -5.54 5.80 9.46
C ALA A 227 -5.45 4.57 10.37
N LEU A 228 -5.17 3.42 9.80
CA LEU A 228 -5.14 2.14 10.48
C LEU A 228 -3.69 1.76 10.78
N VAL A 229 -3.32 1.80 12.06
CA VAL A 229 -2.00 1.35 12.52
C VAL A 229 -2.17 0.08 13.31
N TYR A 230 -1.58 -1.01 12.85
CA TYR A 230 -1.59 -2.31 13.52
C TYR A 230 -0.17 -2.70 13.89
N ILE A 231 0.02 -3.09 15.15
CA ILE A 231 1.32 -3.51 15.69
C ILE A 231 1.17 -4.85 16.38
N ALA A 232 2.13 -5.74 16.14
CA ALA A 232 2.21 -7.04 16.79
C ALA A 232 3.17 -6.96 17.99
N TYR A 233 2.67 -7.44 19.11
CA TYR A 233 3.38 -7.51 20.38
C TYR A 233 3.52 -8.95 20.86
N LEU A 234 4.56 -9.22 21.63
CA LEU A 234 4.77 -10.49 22.31
C LEU A 234 5.29 -10.25 23.72
N ASP A 235 4.46 -10.53 24.70
CA ASP A 235 4.90 -10.68 26.09
C ASP A 235 5.55 -12.05 26.28
N ILE A 236 6.88 -12.08 26.23
CA ILE A 236 7.65 -13.33 26.27
C ILE A 236 7.49 -14.02 27.63
N ALA A 237 7.45 -13.30 28.74
CA ALA A 237 7.28 -13.88 30.07
C ALA A 237 5.93 -14.56 30.21
N ASN A 238 4.85 -13.92 29.77
CA ASN A 238 3.51 -14.48 29.78
C ASN A 238 3.37 -15.66 28.80
N ALA A 239 3.93 -15.55 27.59
CA ALA A 239 3.94 -16.65 26.61
C ALA A 239 4.67 -17.87 27.14
N LEU A 240 5.80 -17.67 27.80
CA LEU A 240 6.57 -18.74 28.45
C LEU A 240 5.78 -19.39 29.58
N ALA A 241 5.18 -18.58 30.47
CA ALA A 241 4.36 -19.09 31.58
C ALA A 241 3.18 -19.95 31.08
N LYS A 242 2.41 -19.45 30.12
CA LYS A 242 1.29 -20.17 29.50
C LYS A 242 1.73 -21.47 28.80
N THR A 243 2.91 -21.46 28.18
CA THR A 243 3.44 -22.64 27.49
C THR A 243 3.87 -23.69 28.47
N ARG A 244 4.46 -23.33 29.62
CA ARG A 244 4.82 -24.23 30.70
C ARG A 244 3.59 -24.84 31.36
N GLU A 245 2.58 -24.03 31.69
CA GLU A 245 1.30 -24.53 32.22
C GLU A 245 0.64 -25.56 31.28
N LYS A 246 0.65 -25.27 29.98
CA LYS A 246 0.17 -26.20 28.95
C LYS A 246 0.99 -27.50 28.93
N GLN A 247 2.31 -27.41 29.07
CA GLN A 247 3.18 -28.59 29.12
C GLN A 247 2.88 -29.48 30.32
N GLU A 248 2.71 -28.88 31.50
CA GLU A 248 2.33 -29.59 32.74
C GLU A 248 0.96 -30.28 32.58
N THR A 249 -0.02 -29.57 31.96
CA THR A 249 -1.34 -30.16 31.69
C THR A 249 -1.24 -31.40 30.78
N LEU A 250 -0.45 -31.30 29.70
CA LEU A 250 -0.24 -32.41 28.77
C LEU A 250 0.46 -33.62 29.46
N GLU A 251 1.41 -33.34 30.33
CA GLU A 251 2.09 -34.38 31.11
C GLU A 251 1.11 -35.13 32.01
N GLN A 252 0.26 -34.40 32.74
CA GLN A 252 -0.78 -35.00 33.58
C GLN A 252 -1.80 -35.81 32.76
N GLU A 253 -2.16 -35.36 31.58
CA GLU A 253 -3.05 -36.11 30.68
C GLU A 253 -2.40 -37.37 30.16
N ILE A 254 -1.12 -37.36 29.81
CA ILE A 254 -0.36 -38.53 29.37
C ILE A 254 -0.28 -39.61 30.51
N LEU A 255 -0.02 -39.15 31.74
CA LEU A 255 0.06 -40.02 32.89
C LEU A 255 -1.27 -40.74 33.24
N LYS A 256 -2.41 -40.08 32.99
CA LYS A 256 -3.76 -40.60 33.22
C LYS A 256 -4.26 -41.55 32.12
N LEU A 257 -3.52 -41.71 31.00
CA LEU A 257 -3.95 -42.58 29.91
C LEU A 257 -3.75 -44.07 30.23
N GLY A 258 -4.80 -44.86 30.01
CA GLY A 258 -4.70 -46.33 30.06
C GLY A 258 -3.82 -46.91 28.95
N GLU A 259 -3.33 -48.14 29.18
CA GLU A 259 -2.36 -48.80 28.28
C GLU A 259 -2.87 -48.97 26.84
N ASN A 260 -4.17 -49.12 26.62
CA ASN A 260 -4.76 -49.37 25.31
C ASN A 260 -5.01 -48.11 24.47
N MET A 261 -4.63 -46.89 24.91
CA MET A 261 -4.91 -45.62 24.23
C MET A 261 -3.74 -45.12 23.37
N HIS A 262 -3.08 -46.00 22.63
CA HIS A 262 -1.85 -45.69 21.87
C HIS A 262 -1.96 -44.48 20.93
N LYS A 263 -3.06 -44.33 20.19
CA LYS A 263 -3.23 -43.17 19.26
C LYS A 263 -3.33 -41.85 20.02
N LYS A 264 -4.10 -41.83 21.12
CA LYS A 264 -4.27 -40.64 21.95
C LYS A 264 -2.96 -40.26 22.64
N ARG A 265 -2.25 -41.26 23.18
CA ARG A 265 -0.94 -41.09 23.79
C ARG A 265 0.04 -40.44 22.80
N LYS A 266 0.19 -40.99 21.61
CA LYS A 266 1.08 -40.42 20.57
C LYS A 266 0.75 -38.96 20.25
N THR A 267 -0.55 -38.64 20.11
CA THR A 267 -0.97 -37.26 19.84
C THR A 267 -0.58 -36.29 20.96
N LEU A 268 -0.75 -36.71 22.24
CA LEU A 268 -0.37 -35.87 23.38
C LEU A 268 1.15 -35.73 23.53
N GLU A 269 1.91 -36.81 23.28
CA GLU A 269 3.37 -36.77 23.25
C GLU A 269 3.92 -35.86 22.15
N ASP A 270 3.32 -35.87 20.95
CA ASP A 270 3.65 -34.94 19.87
C ASP A 270 3.38 -33.47 20.27
N GLN A 271 2.26 -33.22 20.96
CA GLN A 271 1.93 -31.89 21.49
C GLN A 271 2.91 -31.49 22.61
N PHE A 272 3.24 -32.38 23.53
CA PHE A 272 4.21 -32.14 24.60
C PHE A 272 5.59 -31.78 24.04
N ASN A 273 6.08 -32.53 23.04
CA ASN A 273 7.34 -32.24 22.37
C ASN A 273 7.30 -30.89 21.62
N SER A 274 6.15 -30.52 21.08
CA SER A 274 5.96 -29.23 20.44
C SER A 274 6.01 -28.07 21.46
N THR A 275 5.38 -28.23 22.63
CA THR A 275 5.46 -27.22 23.71
C THR A 275 6.87 -27.07 24.26
N LYS A 276 7.60 -28.17 24.41
CA LYS A 276 9.01 -28.13 24.83
C LYS A 276 9.87 -27.28 23.89
N LYS A 277 9.75 -27.50 22.57
CA LYS A 277 10.43 -26.69 21.56
C LYS A 277 10.02 -25.23 21.61
N LEU A 278 8.78 -24.92 21.94
CA LEU A 278 8.27 -23.55 22.03
C LEU A 278 8.82 -22.85 23.29
N ILE A 279 8.98 -23.58 24.42
CA ILE A 279 9.65 -23.05 25.61
C ILE A 279 11.10 -22.68 25.29
N GLU A 280 11.87 -23.62 24.71
CA GLU A 280 13.25 -23.39 24.29
C GLU A 280 13.36 -22.18 23.35
N PHE A 281 12.38 -22.03 22.44
CA PHE A 281 12.31 -20.91 21.52
C PHE A 281 12.11 -19.57 22.26
N PHE A 282 11.17 -19.49 23.23
CA PHE A 282 10.95 -18.26 24.00
C PHE A 282 12.13 -17.93 24.91
N GLU A 283 12.72 -18.93 25.57
CA GLU A 283 13.91 -18.75 26.41
C GLU A 283 15.11 -18.19 25.62
N SER A 284 15.21 -18.52 24.33
CA SER A 284 16.29 -18.04 23.47
C SER A 284 16.32 -16.51 23.26
N PHE A 285 15.21 -15.81 23.56
CA PHE A 285 15.15 -14.35 23.39
C PHE A 285 15.74 -13.56 24.58
N ASN A 286 15.91 -14.18 25.73
CA ASN A 286 16.44 -13.55 26.96
C ASN A 286 15.74 -12.23 27.31
N SER A 287 14.41 -12.16 27.16
CA SER A 287 13.60 -10.97 27.42
C SER A 287 12.46 -11.31 28.38
N THR A 288 12.17 -10.39 29.29
CA THR A 288 11.04 -10.45 30.24
C THR A 288 10.01 -9.34 29.98
N GLN A 289 10.26 -8.51 28.96
CA GLN A 289 9.38 -7.40 28.60
C GLN A 289 8.48 -7.75 27.42
N GLU A 290 7.43 -6.95 27.21
CA GLU A 290 6.67 -7.00 25.98
C GLU A 290 7.53 -6.48 24.83
N GLU A 291 7.68 -7.26 23.79
CA GLU A 291 8.50 -6.96 22.61
C GLU A 291 7.61 -6.56 21.43
N ILE A 292 8.10 -5.61 20.64
CA ILE A 292 7.44 -5.15 19.41
C ILE A 292 8.03 -5.93 18.23
N LEU A 293 7.18 -6.67 17.49
CA LEU A 293 7.59 -7.57 16.44
C LEU A 293 7.55 -6.93 15.06
N CYS A 294 6.42 -6.36 14.70
CA CYS A 294 6.20 -5.72 13.41
C CYS A 294 5.00 -4.78 13.49
N GLY A 295 4.87 -3.94 12.47
CA GLY A 295 3.74 -3.02 12.36
C GLY A 295 3.47 -2.61 10.92
N VAL A 296 2.25 -2.13 10.66
CA VAL A 296 1.81 -1.61 9.38
C VAL A 296 0.95 -0.37 9.59
N ILE A 297 1.11 0.63 8.73
CA ILE A 297 0.20 1.76 8.61
C ILE A 297 -0.46 1.77 7.26
N SER A 298 -1.78 1.90 7.27
CA SER A 298 -2.64 1.88 6.10
C SER A 298 -3.66 3.00 6.17
N ILE A 299 -4.18 3.43 5.02
CA ILE A 299 -5.23 4.44 4.95
C ILE A 299 -6.42 3.86 4.19
N ALA A 300 -7.59 3.86 4.81
CA ALA A 300 -8.87 3.56 4.16
C ALA A 300 -9.45 4.85 3.56
N TYR A 301 -9.75 4.86 2.25
CA TYR A 301 -10.29 6.06 1.60
C TYR A 301 -11.33 5.70 0.54
N GLY A 302 -12.59 6.00 0.80
CA GLY A 302 -13.71 5.55 -0.03
C GLY A 302 -13.75 4.02 -0.11
N LYS A 303 -13.87 3.49 -1.32
CA LYS A 303 -13.90 2.03 -1.58
C LYS A 303 -12.51 1.36 -1.57
N ASN A 304 -11.44 2.14 -1.52
CA ASN A 304 -10.07 1.65 -1.69
C ASN A 304 -9.23 1.94 -0.44
N ALA A 305 -8.31 1.06 -0.13
CA ALA A 305 -7.34 1.26 0.93
C ALA A 305 -5.91 1.05 0.42
N GLU A 306 -4.96 1.79 1.00
CA GLU A 306 -3.54 1.72 0.68
C GLU A 306 -2.73 1.34 1.93
N MET A 307 -2.01 0.24 1.88
CA MET A 307 -1.04 -0.16 2.89
C MET A 307 0.28 0.55 2.59
N LEU A 308 0.55 1.65 3.30
CA LEU A 308 1.60 2.59 2.91
C LEU A 308 2.99 2.18 3.36
N TYR A 309 3.13 1.75 4.61
CA TYR A 309 4.41 1.39 5.20
C TYR A 309 4.24 0.22 6.14
N ALA A 310 5.24 -0.66 6.16
CA ALA A 310 5.34 -1.77 7.10
C ALA A 310 6.78 -1.94 7.56
N GLY A 311 6.94 -2.28 8.83
CA GLY A 311 8.24 -2.53 9.44
C GLY A 311 8.26 -3.81 10.25
N MET A 312 9.47 -4.36 10.49
CA MET A 312 9.67 -5.58 11.24
C MET A 312 10.97 -5.50 12.05
N ASN A 313 10.91 -5.96 13.29
CA ASN A 313 12.05 -6.22 14.13
C ASN A 313 12.66 -7.58 13.75
N ASP A 314 13.87 -7.56 13.22
CA ASP A 314 14.55 -8.76 12.69
C ASP A 314 14.87 -9.81 13.77
N LYS A 315 15.00 -9.39 15.03
CA LYS A 315 15.17 -10.29 16.18
C LYS A 315 14.07 -11.37 16.20
N PHE A 316 12.85 -11.02 15.74
CA PHE A 316 11.66 -11.88 15.74
C PHE A 316 11.27 -12.37 14.35
N SER A 317 12.17 -12.35 13.37
CA SER A 317 11.87 -12.74 11.97
C SER A 317 11.35 -14.18 11.80
N LYS A 318 11.62 -15.06 12.77
CA LYS A 318 11.09 -16.43 12.80
C LYS A 318 9.62 -16.53 13.25
N ILE A 319 9.02 -15.43 13.72
CA ILE A 319 7.61 -15.34 14.07
C ILE A 319 6.88 -14.67 12.91
N PRO A 320 5.90 -15.33 12.26
CA PRO A 320 5.24 -14.79 11.09
C PRO A 320 4.16 -13.74 11.43
N ALA A 321 4.44 -12.86 12.39
CA ALA A 321 3.51 -11.86 12.92
C ALA A 321 2.99 -10.88 11.85
N GLN A 322 3.80 -10.58 10.82
CA GLN A 322 3.42 -9.70 9.73
C GLN A 322 2.16 -10.18 8.98
N TYR A 323 1.97 -11.49 8.85
CA TYR A 323 0.78 -12.03 8.20
C TYR A 323 -0.49 -11.65 8.97
N LYS A 324 -0.45 -11.70 10.29
CA LYS A 324 -1.58 -11.35 11.13
C LYS A 324 -1.83 -9.84 11.13
N THR A 325 -0.79 -8.99 11.23
CA THR A 325 -0.96 -7.53 11.15
C THR A 325 -1.58 -7.10 9.82
N TYR A 326 -1.20 -7.73 8.70
CA TYR A 326 -1.78 -7.46 7.40
C TYR A 326 -3.24 -7.91 7.33
N VAL A 327 -3.53 -9.12 7.81
CA VAL A 327 -4.89 -9.67 7.81
C VAL A 327 -5.82 -8.84 8.69
N ASP A 328 -5.42 -8.51 9.91
CA ASP A 328 -6.23 -7.72 10.84
C ASP A 328 -6.47 -6.30 10.31
N SER A 329 -5.46 -5.68 9.68
CA SER A 329 -5.63 -4.40 9.00
C SER A 329 -6.61 -4.49 7.82
N MET A 330 -6.53 -5.53 6.97
CA MET A 330 -7.44 -5.73 5.84
C MET A 330 -8.87 -6.03 6.29
N LEU A 331 -9.05 -6.77 7.39
CA LEU A 331 -10.38 -6.99 7.99
C LEU A 331 -11.00 -5.67 8.43
N LYS A 332 -10.23 -4.79 9.04
CA LYS A 332 -10.70 -3.44 9.43
C LYS A 332 -11.04 -2.58 8.22
N MET A 333 -10.25 -2.64 7.15
CA MET A 333 -10.58 -1.95 5.89
C MET A 333 -11.94 -2.43 5.34
N LYS A 334 -12.19 -3.76 5.36
CA LYS A 334 -13.48 -4.35 4.94
C LYS A 334 -14.63 -3.85 5.80
N GLU A 335 -14.46 -3.79 7.13
CA GLU A 335 -15.47 -3.23 8.06
C GLU A 335 -15.78 -1.76 7.76
N LEU A 336 -14.78 -0.98 7.34
CA LEU A 336 -14.94 0.42 6.92
C LEU A 336 -15.54 0.58 5.52
N GLY A 337 -15.93 -0.51 4.86
CA GLY A 337 -16.57 -0.50 3.54
C GLY A 337 -15.61 -0.47 2.36
N CYS A 338 -14.31 -0.67 2.56
CA CYS A 338 -13.38 -0.82 1.44
C CYS A 338 -13.62 -2.15 0.72
N THR A 339 -13.54 -2.11 -0.61
CA THR A 339 -13.64 -3.28 -1.50
C THR A 339 -12.28 -3.81 -1.91
N THR A 340 -11.23 -2.96 -1.80
CA THR A 340 -9.85 -3.31 -2.17
C THR A 340 -8.85 -2.85 -1.12
N ALA A 341 -7.77 -3.62 -0.97
CA ALA A 341 -6.59 -3.26 -0.18
C ALA A 341 -5.33 -3.38 -1.05
N SER A 342 -4.78 -2.25 -1.46
CA SER A 342 -3.51 -2.21 -2.18
C SER A 342 -2.35 -2.38 -1.21
N MET A 343 -1.52 -3.38 -1.45
CA MET A 343 -0.25 -3.58 -0.73
C MET A 343 0.91 -2.83 -1.40
N GLY A 344 0.60 -1.98 -2.39
CA GLY A 344 1.57 -1.17 -3.12
C GLY A 344 2.33 -1.93 -4.20
N GLY A 345 3.36 -1.26 -4.73
CA GLY A 345 4.08 -1.66 -5.93
C GLY A 345 4.82 -2.98 -5.86
N ILE A 346 4.94 -3.61 -7.02
CA ILE A 346 5.77 -4.78 -7.31
C ILE A 346 6.50 -4.55 -8.64
N GLU A 347 7.55 -5.30 -8.91
CA GLU A 347 8.21 -5.28 -10.22
C GLU A 347 7.35 -5.98 -11.29
N GLY A 348 7.35 -5.45 -12.51
CA GLY A 348 6.50 -5.96 -13.59
C GLY A 348 6.91 -7.33 -14.13
N ASP A 349 8.16 -7.77 -13.87
CA ASP A 349 8.60 -9.12 -14.20
C ASP A 349 8.01 -10.19 -13.27
N LEU A 350 7.33 -9.76 -12.20
CA LEU A 350 6.67 -10.60 -11.19
C LEU A 350 7.63 -11.59 -10.50
N ASN A 351 8.89 -11.22 -10.38
CA ASN A 351 9.93 -12.07 -9.80
C ASN A 351 10.73 -11.34 -8.72
N ASP A 352 10.02 -10.67 -7.80
CA ASP A 352 10.65 -9.93 -6.70
C ASP A 352 10.19 -10.43 -5.32
N SER A 353 10.98 -10.11 -4.30
CA SER A 353 10.70 -10.52 -2.91
C SER A 353 9.46 -9.86 -2.32
N LEU A 354 9.02 -8.72 -2.85
CA LEU A 354 7.79 -8.06 -2.41
C LEU A 354 6.58 -8.85 -2.87
N LEU A 355 6.57 -9.29 -4.14
CA LEU A 355 5.50 -10.14 -4.64
C LEU A 355 5.49 -11.49 -3.93
N ALA A 356 6.65 -12.09 -3.65
CA ALA A 356 6.74 -13.34 -2.91
C ALA A 356 6.05 -13.27 -1.53
N PHE A 357 6.15 -12.12 -0.83
CA PHE A 357 5.41 -11.89 0.40
C PHE A 357 3.93 -11.58 0.13
N LYS A 358 3.63 -10.66 -0.79
CA LYS A 358 2.27 -10.19 -1.07
C LYS A 358 1.36 -11.28 -1.66
N SER A 359 1.91 -12.26 -2.39
CA SER A 359 1.16 -13.40 -2.95
C SER A 359 0.44 -14.22 -1.87
N ASN A 360 0.92 -14.18 -0.63
CA ASN A 360 0.28 -14.86 0.50
C ASN A 360 -1.09 -14.27 0.91
N PHE A 361 -1.48 -13.14 0.34
CA PHE A 361 -2.78 -12.50 0.61
C PHE A 361 -3.75 -12.62 -0.56
N ALA A 362 -3.52 -13.55 -1.49
CA ALA A 362 -4.33 -13.81 -2.68
C ALA A 362 -4.64 -12.54 -3.51
N PRO A 363 -3.62 -11.77 -3.89
CA PRO A 363 -3.85 -10.52 -4.61
C PRO A 363 -4.25 -10.73 -6.06
N ASN A 364 -4.94 -9.73 -6.60
CA ASN A 364 -4.87 -9.42 -8.01
C ASN A 364 -3.59 -8.63 -8.30
N ILE A 365 -3.05 -8.80 -9.49
CA ILE A 365 -2.05 -7.90 -10.04
C ILE A 365 -2.80 -6.83 -10.82
N VAL A 366 -2.68 -5.60 -10.36
CA VAL A 366 -3.26 -4.44 -11.02
C VAL A 366 -2.16 -3.73 -11.78
N GLU A 367 -2.28 -3.73 -13.09
CA GLU A 367 -1.38 -3.05 -14.00
C GLU A 367 -2.01 -1.76 -14.50
N TYR A 368 -1.28 -0.66 -14.41
CA TYR A 368 -1.72 0.65 -14.87
C TYR A 368 -1.06 1.05 -16.19
N TYR A 369 -1.62 2.04 -16.87
CA TYR A 369 -1.08 2.58 -18.14
C TYR A 369 0.33 3.17 -18.00
N GLY A 370 0.74 3.56 -16.78
CA GLY A 370 1.99 4.29 -16.57
C GLY A 370 1.79 5.80 -16.72
N GLU A 371 2.83 6.50 -17.11
CA GLU A 371 2.86 7.96 -17.08
C GLU A 371 2.68 8.59 -18.46
N PHE A 372 2.00 9.75 -18.47
CA PHE A 372 1.84 10.64 -19.62
C PHE A 372 2.44 12.00 -19.30
N ASP A 373 3.27 12.52 -20.19
CA ASP A 373 3.98 13.79 -20.03
C ASP A 373 3.55 14.82 -21.06
N LEU A 374 3.08 16.00 -20.60
CA LEU A 374 2.97 17.19 -21.43
C LEU A 374 4.22 18.06 -21.20
N VAL A 375 5.14 18.05 -22.15
CA VAL A 375 6.36 18.83 -22.10
C VAL A 375 6.08 20.24 -22.61
N ILE A 376 6.16 21.24 -21.72
CA ILE A 376 6.01 22.67 -22.05
C ILE A 376 7.39 23.31 -22.17
N SER A 377 8.35 22.93 -21.31
CA SER A 377 9.75 23.38 -21.40
C SER A 377 10.66 22.17 -21.62
N HIS A 378 11.27 22.08 -22.80
CA HIS A 378 12.20 21.01 -23.14
C HIS A 378 13.45 21.00 -22.25
N THR A 379 13.99 22.17 -21.92
CA THR A 379 15.15 22.28 -21.02
C THR A 379 14.83 21.77 -19.63
N PHE A 380 13.65 22.10 -19.09
CA PHE A 380 13.20 21.56 -17.80
C PHE A 380 13.01 20.04 -17.83
N ASN A 381 12.42 19.53 -18.92
CA ASN A 381 12.21 18.09 -19.09
C ASN A 381 13.53 17.32 -19.13
N LEU A 382 14.55 17.83 -19.85
CA LEU A 382 15.89 17.23 -19.86
C LEU A 382 16.53 17.25 -18.47
N MET A 383 16.43 18.39 -17.78
CA MET A 383 16.95 18.50 -16.41
C MET A 383 16.25 17.51 -15.45
N TYR A 384 14.93 17.38 -15.57
CA TYR A 384 14.13 16.51 -14.70
C TYR A 384 14.45 15.03 -14.93
N ASN A 385 14.44 14.60 -16.21
CA ASN A 385 14.58 13.16 -16.54
C ASN A 385 16.04 12.67 -16.52
N TYR A 386 17.03 13.54 -16.73
CA TYR A 386 18.45 13.15 -16.83
C TYR A 386 19.32 13.85 -15.79
N GLY A 387 19.15 15.16 -15.60
CA GLY A 387 20.01 15.94 -14.71
C GLY A 387 19.81 15.59 -13.23
N LEU A 388 18.58 15.47 -12.76
CA LEU A 388 18.30 15.10 -11.35
C LEU A 388 18.73 13.67 -11.00
N PRO A 389 18.47 12.64 -11.83
CA PRO A 389 18.97 11.28 -11.59
C PRO A 389 20.49 11.23 -11.57
N LEU A 390 21.17 11.91 -12.49
CA LEU A 390 22.63 11.96 -12.53
C LEU A 390 23.21 12.61 -11.26
N ARG A 391 22.65 13.74 -10.83
CA ARG A 391 23.03 14.40 -9.58
C ARG A 391 22.86 13.47 -8.37
N ARG A 392 21.75 12.72 -8.30
CA ARG A 392 21.53 11.75 -7.20
C ARG A 392 22.57 10.63 -7.19
N LYS A 393 22.98 10.13 -8.37
CA LYS A 393 24.03 9.12 -8.50
C LYS A 393 25.38 9.67 -8.01
N ILE A 394 25.76 10.88 -8.43
CA ILE A 394 26.99 11.55 -8.02
C ILE A 394 27.02 11.76 -6.50
N LEU A 395 25.93 12.27 -5.92
CA LEU A 395 25.86 12.49 -4.47
C LEU A 395 25.94 11.19 -3.66
N LYS A 396 25.44 10.06 -4.19
CA LYS A 396 25.60 8.74 -3.56
C LYS A 396 27.05 8.23 -3.62
N LEU A 397 27.80 8.58 -4.68
CA LEU A 397 29.21 8.20 -4.80
C LEU A 397 30.11 9.02 -3.86
N ILE A 398 29.77 10.29 -3.63
CA ILE A 398 30.53 11.20 -2.74
C ILE A 398 30.29 10.88 -1.24
N LYS A 399 29.12 10.28 -0.91
CA LYS A 399 28.77 9.90 0.48
C LYS A 399 29.26 8.49 0.87
N ARG A 400 29.87 7.76 -0.04
CA ARG A 400 30.62 6.52 0.22
C ARG A 400 32.10 6.82 0.42
#